data_0a4b7e0f20c3bd0ba03c0b907005a4cb
#
_entry.id   0a4b7e0f20c3bd0ba03c0b907005a4cb
#
_cell.length_a   1.000
_cell.length_b   1.000
_cell.length_c   1.000
_cell.angle_alpha   90.00
_cell.angle_beta   90.00
_cell.angle_gamma   90.00
#
_symmetry.space_group_name_H-M   'P 1'
#
loop_
_entity.id
_entity.type
_entity.pdbx_description
1 polymer ?
#
loop_
_entity_poly.entity_id
_entity_poly.type
_entity_poly.pdbx_seq_one_letter_code
_entity_poly.pdbx_strand_id
1 'polypeptide(L)'
;MRLFLMLLTSLFPMSLSAASNEETLQYIISDYQAQCEKAQEDFRDIDYKEGDLVVAELELSEDNIYEITIDKDGKTATVLHAYFSCTNVGYSWCGTSGCDSYVIVDGVSYTSRGWKPFSVDTGSGFVVLVPRSGGGCHNSVDIGLSNAAPCYTAAVWDRSLSTFNSASSSQYVLTISDFEP
;
A
#
# COMPACT_ATOMS: atom_id res chain seq x y z
N MET A 1 13.19 -12.79 65.42
CA MET A 1 13.99 -12.22 64.37
C MET A 1 13.35 -12.66 63.04
N ARG A 2 12.49 -11.80 62.44
CA ARG A 2 11.75 -12.10 61.20
C ARG A 2 12.47 -11.42 60.05
N LEU A 3 13.02 -12.22 59.15
CA LEU A 3 13.68 -11.74 57.94
C LEU A 3 12.59 -11.39 56.89
N PHE A 4 12.46 -10.09 56.55
CA PHE A 4 11.60 -9.60 55.47
C PHE A 4 12.39 -9.69 54.15
N LEU A 5 12.03 -10.66 53.30
CA LEU A 5 12.58 -10.78 51.96
C LEU A 5 11.83 -9.79 51.04
N MET A 6 12.43 -8.66 50.72
CA MET A 6 11.90 -7.74 49.71
C MET A 6 12.19 -8.32 48.32
N LEU A 7 11.13 -8.78 47.64
CA LEU A 7 11.16 -9.09 46.20
C LEU A 7 11.15 -7.75 45.43
N LEU A 8 12.30 -7.35 44.91
CA LEU A 8 12.38 -6.32 43.87
C LEU A 8 11.89 -6.89 42.57
N THR A 9 10.63 -6.62 42.18
CA THR A 9 10.14 -6.83 40.82
C THR A 9 10.68 -5.73 39.93
N SER A 10 11.72 -6.02 39.17
CA SER A 10 12.22 -5.14 38.10
C SER A 10 11.19 -5.07 36.97
N LEU A 11 10.42 -3.99 36.95
CA LEU A 11 9.61 -3.61 35.80
C LEU A 11 10.56 -3.18 34.67
N PHE A 12 10.91 -4.10 33.77
CA PHE A 12 11.52 -3.72 32.50
C PHE A 12 10.47 -2.96 31.68
N PRO A 13 10.71 -1.71 31.28
CA PRO A 13 9.86 -1.04 30.31
C PRO A 13 9.99 -1.83 29.00
N MET A 14 8.91 -2.50 28.57
CA MET A 14 8.80 -2.99 27.21
C MET A 14 8.74 -1.75 26.30
N SER A 15 9.88 -1.42 25.69
CA SER A 15 9.91 -0.47 24.58
C SER A 15 9.08 -1.07 23.46
N LEU A 16 7.88 -0.54 23.21
CA LEU A 16 7.15 -0.82 21.98
C LEU A 16 7.99 -0.19 20.86
N SER A 17 8.81 -1.00 20.20
CA SER A 17 9.47 -0.59 18.98
C SER A 17 8.38 -0.47 17.90
N ALA A 18 8.32 0.66 17.21
CA ALA A 18 7.51 0.76 16.00
C ALA A 18 8.00 -0.29 14.98
N ALA A 19 7.08 -0.90 14.26
CA ALA A 19 7.42 -1.85 13.21
C ALA A 19 8.31 -1.16 12.15
N SER A 20 9.26 -1.89 11.58
CA SER A 20 10.05 -1.38 10.46
C SER A 20 9.24 -1.40 9.16
N ASN A 21 9.71 -0.68 8.14
CA ASN A 21 9.10 -0.75 6.80
C ASN A 21 9.10 -2.19 6.27
N GLU A 22 10.18 -2.93 6.51
CA GLU A 22 10.32 -4.32 6.08
C GLU A 22 9.29 -5.23 6.77
N GLU A 23 9.11 -5.11 8.08
CA GLU A 23 8.12 -5.91 8.82
C GLU A 23 6.69 -5.61 8.32
N THR A 24 6.37 -4.34 8.09
CA THR A 24 5.06 -3.93 7.54
C THR A 24 4.87 -4.46 6.12
N LEU A 25 5.89 -4.36 5.27
CA LEU A 25 5.89 -4.89 3.91
C LEU A 25 5.66 -6.40 3.89
N GLN A 26 6.40 -7.15 4.69
CA GLN A 26 6.27 -8.61 4.79
C GLN A 26 4.89 -9.03 5.32
N TYR A 27 4.34 -8.29 6.27
CA TYR A 27 2.98 -8.52 6.74
C TYR A 27 1.95 -8.39 5.61
N ILE A 28 2.04 -7.32 4.80
CA ILE A 28 1.12 -7.09 3.67
C ILE A 28 1.29 -8.20 2.62
N ILE A 29 2.53 -8.56 2.26
CA ILE A 29 2.80 -9.63 1.30
C ILE A 29 2.24 -10.97 1.79
N SER A 30 2.40 -11.28 3.07
CA SER A 30 1.89 -12.53 3.64
C SER A 30 0.36 -12.61 3.61
N ASP A 31 -0.34 -11.47 3.77
CA ASP A 31 -1.79 -11.41 3.64
C ASP A 31 -2.24 -11.70 2.19
N TYR A 32 -1.53 -11.15 1.20
CA TYR A 32 -1.79 -11.47 -0.21
C TYR A 32 -1.49 -12.93 -0.56
N GLN A 33 -0.43 -13.50 0.00
CA GLN A 33 -0.12 -14.93 -0.16
C GLN A 33 -1.25 -15.82 0.40
N ALA A 34 -1.75 -15.48 1.59
CA ALA A 34 -2.89 -16.20 2.19
C ALA A 34 -4.16 -16.09 1.32
N GLN A 35 -4.37 -14.95 0.66
CA GLN A 35 -5.47 -14.79 -0.30
C GLN A 35 -5.28 -15.64 -1.55
N CYS A 36 -4.04 -15.83 -2.06
CA CYS A 36 -3.75 -16.77 -3.14
C CYS A 36 -4.11 -18.20 -2.76
N GLU A 37 -3.69 -18.65 -1.58
CA GLU A 37 -3.97 -19.99 -1.09
C GLU A 37 -5.48 -20.23 -0.97
N LYS A 38 -6.21 -19.25 -0.43
CA LYS A 38 -7.67 -19.31 -0.33
C LYS A 38 -8.34 -19.32 -1.72
N ALA A 39 -7.88 -18.50 -2.67
CA ALA A 39 -8.41 -18.52 -4.02
C ALA A 39 -8.22 -19.89 -4.68
N GLN A 40 -7.09 -20.54 -4.44
CA GLN A 40 -6.86 -21.91 -4.91
C GLN A 40 -7.86 -22.91 -4.32
N GLU A 41 -8.20 -22.78 -3.04
CA GLU A 41 -9.21 -23.64 -2.41
C GLU A 41 -10.59 -23.45 -3.04
N ASP A 42 -10.99 -22.19 -3.27
CA ASP A 42 -12.29 -21.83 -3.85
C ASP A 42 -12.44 -22.31 -5.30
N PHE A 43 -11.34 -22.37 -6.07
CA PHE A 43 -11.32 -22.87 -7.45
C PHE A 43 -11.11 -24.39 -7.58
N ARG A 44 -10.81 -25.08 -6.47
CA ARG A 44 -10.49 -26.51 -6.45
C ARG A 44 -11.64 -27.41 -6.90
N ASP A 45 -12.88 -26.96 -6.77
CA ASP A 45 -14.07 -27.74 -7.09
C ASP A 45 -14.42 -27.77 -8.59
N ILE A 46 -13.70 -27.04 -9.45
CA ILE A 46 -14.16 -26.81 -10.81
C ILE A 46 -13.57 -27.79 -11.82
N ASP A 47 -12.35 -28.35 -11.70
CA ASP A 47 -11.81 -29.34 -12.68
C ASP A 47 -10.42 -29.94 -12.35
N TYR A 48 -9.99 -30.09 -11.10
CA TYR A 48 -8.65 -30.65 -10.83
C TYR A 48 -8.64 -32.14 -10.60
N LYS A 49 -7.78 -32.85 -11.37
CA LYS A 49 -7.44 -34.24 -11.10
C LYS A 49 -6.54 -34.31 -9.86
N GLU A 50 -6.91 -35.19 -8.93
CA GLU A 50 -6.11 -35.50 -7.74
C GLU A 50 -4.67 -35.89 -8.15
N GLY A 51 -3.69 -35.03 -7.87
CA GLY A 51 -2.27 -35.24 -8.20
C GLY A 51 -1.53 -34.00 -8.69
N ASP A 52 -2.22 -32.97 -9.21
CA ASP A 52 -1.60 -31.76 -9.78
C ASP A 52 -1.68 -30.51 -8.86
N LEU A 53 -1.73 -30.71 -7.56
CA LEU A 53 -1.79 -29.60 -6.59
C LEU A 53 -0.44 -28.86 -6.53
N VAL A 54 -0.23 -27.97 -7.48
CA VAL A 54 0.81 -26.93 -7.34
C VAL A 54 0.22 -25.85 -6.42
N VAL A 55 0.93 -25.55 -5.34
CA VAL A 55 0.53 -24.49 -4.41
C VAL A 55 0.44 -23.17 -5.17
N ALA A 56 -0.62 -22.39 -4.94
CA ALA A 56 -0.71 -21.06 -5.51
C ALA A 56 0.27 -20.14 -4.79
N GLU A 57 1.16 -19.55 -5.54
CA GLU A 57 2.18 -18.63 -5.04
C GLU A 57 1.92 -17.23 -5.58
N LEU A 58 2.26 -16.23 -4.78
CA LEU A 58 2.21 -14.85 -5.19
C LEU A 58 3.36 -14.53 -6.15
N GLU A 59 3.05 -14.09 -7.36
CA GLU A 59 4.06 -13.67 -8.35
C GLU A 59 4.41 -12.20 -8.14
N LEU A 60 5.52 -11.95 -7.44
CA LEU A 60 6.10 -10.63 -7.26
C LEU A 60 7.18 -10.37 -8.32
N SER A 61 7.14 -9.20 -8.95
CA SER A 61 8.21 -8.68 -9.80
C SER A 61 9.00 -7.58 -9.06
N GLU A 62 10.20 -7.30 -9.54
CA GLU A 62 11.04 -6.20 -9.02
C GLU A 62 10.33 -4.83 -9.12
N ASP A 63 9.41 -4.67 -10.07
CA ASP A 63 8.63 -3.46 -10.26
C ASP A 63 7.52 -3.25 -9.22
N ASN A 64 7.18 -4.27 -8.44
CA ASN A 64 6.14 -4.17 -7.42
C ASN A 64 6.61 -3.45 -6.17
N ILE A 65 7.92 -3.50 -5.86
CA ILE A 65 8.51 -2.90 -4.67
C ILE A 65 9.59 -1.92 -5.09
N TYR A 66 9.47 -0.68 -4.66
CA TYR A 66 10.43 0.38 -4.99
C TYR A 66 10.41 1.49 -3.94
N GLU A 67 11.35 2.42 -4.03
CA GLU A 67 11.44 3.57 -3.13
C GLU A 67 11.07 4.88 -3.84
N ILE A 68 10.45 5.78 -3.10
CA ILE A 68 10.19 7.17 -3.50
C ILE A 68 10.68 8.12 -2.42
N THR A 69 11.21 9.29 -2.81
CA THR A 69 11.59 10.34 -1.86
C THR A 69 10.34 11.04 -1.34
N ILE A 70 10.27 11.28 -0.03
CA ILE A 70 9.10 11.88 0.62
C ILE A 70 9.39 13.16 1.39
N ASP A 71 10.65 13.54 1.51
CA ASP A 71 11.03 14.82 2.12
C ASP A 71 12.36 15.37 1.57
N LYS A 72 12.67 16.61 1.96
CA LYS A 72 13.87 17.34 1.49
C LYS A 72 15.18 16.86 2.12
N ASP A 73 15.11 16.10 3.22
CA ASP A 73 16.29 15.53 3.86
C ASP A 73 16.67 14.17 3.25
N GLY A 74 15.98 13.78 2.17
CA GLY A 74 16.24 12.54 1.43
C GLY A 74 15.61 11.31 2.07
N LYS A 75 14.64 11.47 2.99
CA LYS A 75 13.89 10.33 3.53
C LYS A 75 13.10 9.67 2.41
N THR A 76 13.14 8.35 2.36
CA THR A 76 12.39 7.53 1.40
C THR A 76 11.22 6.82 2.06
N ALA A 77 10.23 6.49 1.25
CA ALA A 77 9.17 5.57 1.55
C ALA A 77 9.34 4.30 0.71
N THR A 78 9.11 3.15 1.31
CA THR A 78 8.96 1.90 0.57
C THR A 78 7.55 1.83 -0.02
N VAL A 79 7.45 1.58 -1.31
CA VAL A 79 6.16 1.41 -2.01
C VAL A 79 5.99 -0.04 -2.39
N LEU A 80 4.84 -0.62 -2.04
CA LEU A 80 4.34 -1.86 -2.63
C LEU A 80 3.16 -1.51 -3.53
N HIS A 81 3.28 -1.78 -4.83
CA HIS A 81 2.19 -1.67 -5.78
C HIS A 81 1.69 -3.07 -6.12
N ALA A 82 0.47 -3.40 -5.70
CA ALA A 82 -0.10 -4.75 -5.77
C ALA A 82 -0.52 -5.15 -7.20
N TYR A 83 0.34 -4.85 -8.18
CA TYR A 83 0.21 -5.30 -9.56
C TYR A 83 0.86 -6.68 -9.71
N PHE A 84 0.26 -7.68 -9.10
CA PHE A 84 0.71 -9.06 -9.14
C PHE A 84 -0.48 -10.03 -9.24
N SER A 85 -0.18 -11.28 -9.49
CA SER A 85 -1.15 -12.37 -9.64
C SER A 85 -0.76 -13.57 -8.79
N CYS A 86 -1.69 -14.50 -8.65
CA CYS A 86 -1.39 -15.82 -8.13
C CYS A 86 -1.08 -16.78 -9.28
N THR A 87 -0.03 -17.59 -9.12
CA THR A 87 0.22 -18.71 -10.01
C THR A 87 -0.97 -19.67 -9.99
N ASN A 88 -1.21 -20.32 -11.12
CA ASN A 88 -2.16 -21.43 -11.29
C ASN A 88 -3.65 -21.11 -11.09
N VAL A 89 -4.03 -19.96 -10.51
CA VAL A 89 -5.44 -19.59 -10.30
C VAL A 89 -5.88 -18.38 -11.11
N GLY A 90 -4.95 -17.68 -11.77
CA GLY A 90 -5.27 -16.51 -12.59
C GLY A 90 -5.93 -15.35 -11.80
N TYR A 91 -5.83 -15.38 -10.46
CA TYR A 91 -6.40 -14.37 -9.59
C TYR A 91 -5.53 -13.12 -9.58
N SER A 92 -6.15 -11.97 -9.72
CA SER A 92 -5.47 -10.67 -9.70
C SER A 92 -6.29 -9.67 -8.89
N TRP A 93 -5.61 -8.88 -8.06
CA TRP A 93 -6.24 -7.81 -7.25
C TRP A 93 -6.44 -6.51 -8.02
N CYS A 94 -5.97 -6.44 -9.26
CA CYS A 94 -6.10 -5.28 -10.11
C CYS A 94 -7.39 -5.33 -10.92
N GLY A 95 -7.97 -4.16 -11.15
CA GLY A 95 -9.15 -3.98 -11.97
C GLY A 95 -9.06 -2.69 -12.78
N THR A 96 -10.17 -2.27 -13.37
CA THR A 96 -10.27 -1.03 -14.16
C THR A 96 -9.96 0.24 -13.36
N SER A 97 -10.05 0.18 -12.02
CA SER A 97 -9.68 1.26 -11.11
C SER A 97 -8.23 1.21 -10.62
N GLY A 98 -7.42 0.31 -11.16
CA GLY A 98 -6.02 0.09 -10.75
C GLY A 98 -5.87 -0.99 -9.69
N CYS A 99 -4.74 -0.98 -9.02
CA CYS A 99 -4.35 -1.91 -7.97
C CYS A 99 -4.24 -1.19 -6.64
N ASP A 100 -4.23 -1.93 -5.53
CA ASP A 100 -3.91 -1.35 -4.25
C ASP A 100 -2.41 -1.01 -4.19
N SER A 101 -2.09 0.10 -3.55
CA SER A 101 -0.73 0.56 -3.35
C SER A 101 -0.55 0.96 -1.90
N TYR A 102 0.57 0.58 -1.33
CA TYR A 102 0.97 0.87 0.04
C TYR A 102 2.23 1.70 0.01
N VAL A 103 2.20 2.86 0.65
CA VAL A 103 3.37 3.73 0.84
C VAL A 103 3.73 3.66 2.31
N ILE A 104 4.90 3.12 2.63
CA ILE A 104 5.30 2.72 3.97
C ILE A 104 6.45 3.59 4.45
N VAL A 105 6.28 4.25 5.59
CA VAL A 105 7.29 5.09 6.25
C VAL A 105 7.31 4.78 7.74
N ASP A 106 8.45 4.42 8.28
CA ASP A 106 8.63 4.11 9.71
C ASP A 106 7.59 3.10 10.22
N GLY A 107 7.25 2.10 9.38
CA GLY A 107 6.25 1.07 9.68
C GLY A 107 4.79 1.52 9.54
N VAL A 108 4.53 2.79 9.27
CA VAL A 108 3.18 3.31 9.02
C VAL A 108 2.87 3.25 7.53
N SER A 109 1.74 2.66 7.15
CA SER A 109 1.32 2.53 5.77
C SER A 109 0.17 3.48 5.41
N TYR A 110 0.29 4.13 4.26
CA TYR A 110 -0.80 4.79 3.56
C TYR A 110 -1.26 3.90 2.40
N THR A 111 -2.54 3.57 2.36
CA THR A 111 -3.11 2.71 1.32
C THR A 111 -4.00 3.52 0.39
N SER A 112 -3.83 3.33 -0.90
CA SER A 112 -4.68 3.92 -1.93
C SER A 112 -4.80 2.98 -3.12
N ARG A 113 -5.95 3.03 -3.80
CA ARG A 113 -6.18 2.25 -5.02
C ARG A 113 -5.99 3.11 -6.25
N GLY A 114 -5.19 2.63 -7.20
CA GLY A 114 -4.88 3.36 -8.43
C GLY A 114 -3.76 2.72 -9.22
N TRP A 115 -3.03 3.56 -9.94
CA TRP A 115 -1.81 3.18 -10.67
C TRP A 115 -0.58 3.41 -9.80
N LYS A 116 0.59 3.07 -10.32
CA LYS A 116 1.89 3.12 -9.62
C LYS A 116 2.10 4.50 -8.96
N PRO A 117 2.22 4.59 -7.62
CA PRO A 117 2.49 5.84 -6.91
C PRO A 117 3.83 6.47 -7.30
N PHE A 118 3.91 7.79 -7.22
CA PHE A 118 5.15 8.53 -7.35
C PHE A 118 5.14 9.78 -6.45
N SER A 119 6.29 10.37 -6.22
CA SER A 119 6.42 11.61 -5.45
C SER A 119 6.77 12.79 -6.34
N VAL A 120 6.28 13.96 -5.96
CA VAL A 120 6.56 15.24 -6.62
C VAL A 120 7.12 16.22 -5.59
N ASP A 121 8.24 16.86 -5.91
CA ASP A 121 8.75 17.98 -5.14
C ASP A 121 7.98 19.25 -5.52
N THR A 122 7.29 19.83 -4.56
CA THR A 122 6.50 21.06 -4.71
C THR A 122 7.31 22.31 -4.37
N GLY A 123 8.61 22.20 -4.12
CA GLY A 123 9.45 23.30 -3.62
C GLY A 123 9.28 23.57 -2.11
N SER A 124 8.11 23.33 -1.53
CA SER A 124 7.84 23.41 -0.08
C SER A 124 7.95 22.05 0.62
N GLY A 125 7.84 20.94 -0.09
CA GLY A 125 7.91 19.57 0.40
C GLY A 125 7.59 18.59 -0.71
N PHE A 126 7.44 17.32 -0.32
CA PHE A 126 7.07 16.25 -1.25
C PHE A 126 5.60 15.86 -1.07
N VAL A 127 4.94 15.57 -2.17
CA VAL A 127 3.59 15.03 -2.22
C VAL A 127 3.63 13.69 -2.93
N VAL A 128 3.10 12.66 -2.30
CA VAL A 128 2.88 11.35 -2.93
C VAL A 128 1.58 11.41 -3.72
N LEU A 129 1.65 11.12 -5.00
CA LEU A 129 0.51 11.07 -5.89
C LEU A 129 0.24 9.62 -6.31
N VAL A 130 -1.03 9.22 -6.20
CA VAL A 130 -1.51 7.93 -6.72
C VAL A 130 -2.48 8.22 -7.86
N PRO A 131 -2.10 7.97 -9.11
CA PRO A 131 -2.97 8.18 -10.25
C PRO A 131 -4.16 7.23 -10.18
N ARG A 132 -5.35 7.72 -10.51
CA ARG A 132 -6.59 6.93 -10.55
C ARG A 132 -7.20 6.98 -11.94
N SER A 133 -7.84 5.89 -12.36
CA SER A 133 -8.66 5.92 -13.56
C SER A 133 -9.84 6.87 -13.38
N GLY A 134 -10.28 7.47 -14.47
CA GLY A 134 -11.39 8.42 -14.44
C GLY A 134 -12.66 7.90 -13.77
N GLY A 135 -12.92 6.58 -13.83
CA GLY A 135 -14.02 5.94 -13.12
C GLY A 135 -13.93 6.00 -11.59
N GLY A 136 -12.74 6.21 -11.03
CA GLY A 136 -12.51 6.42 -9.60
C GLY A 136 -12.47 7.88 -9.17
N CYS A 137 -12.72 8.83 -10.08
CA CYS A 137 -12.68 10.26 -9.85
C CYS A 137 -14.09 10.81 -9.64
N HIS A 138 -14.22 11.90 -8.88
CA HIS A 138 -15.50 12.43 -8.42
C HIS A 138 -16.47 12.86 -9.53
N ASN A 139 -15.95 13.21 -10.71
CA ASN A 139 -16.75 13.70 -11.84
C ASN A 139 -17.12 12.61 -12.86
N SER A 140 -16.89 11.35 -12.56
CA SER A 140 -17.11 10.24 -13.50
C SER A 140 -18.60 9.93 -13.74
N VAL A 141 -19.47 10.34 -12.83
CA VAL A 141 -20.90 10.00 -12.88
C VAL A 141 -21.62 10.68 -14.05
N ASP A 142 -21.19 11.90 -14.41
CA ASP A 142 -21.88 12.71 -15.42
C ASP A 142 -21.41 12.49 -16.85
N ILE A 143 -20.20 11.95 -17.05
CA ILE A 143 -19.56 11.85 -18.37
C ILE A 143 -19.28 10.43 -18.84
N GLY A 144 -19.67 9.43 -18.06
CA GLY A 144 -19.38 8.01 -18.31
C GLY A 144 -17.92 7.64 -18.02
N LEU A 145 -17.72 6.39 -17.55
CA LEU A 145 -16.44 5.90 -17.04
C LEU A 145 -15.29 5.96 -18.07
N SER A 146 -15.58 5.76 -19.35
CA SER A 146 -14.58 5.74 -20.41
C SER A 146 -14.06 7.13 -20.81
N ASN A 147 -14.79 8.19 -20.47
CA ASN A 147 -14.48 9.57 -20.86
C ASN A 147 -14.01 10.43 -19.70
N ALA A 148 -14.03 9.89 -18.47
CA ALA A 148 -13.61 10.62 -17.28
C ALA A 148 -12.09 10.84 -17.30
N ALA A 149 -11.66 12.09 -17.11
CA ALA A 149 -10.26 12.43 -16.99
C ALA A 149 -9.64 11.72 -15.76
N PRO A 150 -8.37 11.26 -15.86
CA PRO A 150 -7.67 10.73 -14.70
C PRO A 150 -7.52 11.79 -13.62
N CYS A 151 -7.53 11.35 -12.37
CA CYS A 151 -7.27 12.21 -11.21
C CYS A 151 -6.22 11.58 -10.30
N TYR A 152 -5.84 12.28 -9.24
CA TYR A 152 -4.85 11.82 -8.30
C TYR A 152 -5.42 11.81 -6.88
N THR A 153 -5.02 10.81 -6.10
CA THR A 153 -5.08 10.90 -4.64
C THR A 153 -3.74 11.40 -4.16
N ALA A 154 -3.73 12.40 -3.29
CA ALA A 154 -2.52 13.01 -2.75
C ALA A 154 -2.35 12.66 -1.27
N ALA A 155 -1.14 12.36 -0.85
CA ALA A 155 -0.77 12.19 0.54
C ALA A 155 0.57 12.89 0.85
N VAL A 156 0.66 13.46 2.05
CA VAL A 156 1.86 14.11 2.55
C VAL A 156 2.26 13.43 3.86
N TRP A 157 3.54 13.09 3.98
CA TRP A 157 4.08 12.59 5.24
C TRP A 157 4.25 13.71 6.24
N ASP A 158 3.60 13.61 7.39
CA ASP A 158 3.79 14.49 8.53
C ASP A 158 4.82 13.86 9.49
N ARG A 159 6.04 14.38 9.46
CA ARG A 159 7.14 13.89 10.29
C ARG A 159 6.86 14.09 11.78
N SER A 160 6.15 15.14 12.15
CA SER A 160 5.89 15.49 13.56
C SER A 160 4.89 14.54 14.22
N LEU A 161 3.95 14.04 13.43
CA LEU A 161 2.91 13.11 13.85
C LEU A 161 3.21 11.66 13.45
N SER A 162 4.27 11.43 12.67
CA SER A 162 4.62 10.12 12.09
C SER A 162 3.40 9.48 11.42
N THR A 163 2.73 10.23 10.55
CA THR A 163 1.53 9.79 9.85
C THR A 163 1.39 10.44 8.47
N PHE A 164 0.55 9.87 7.63
CA PHE A 164 0.17 10.47 6.37
C PHE A 164 -1.08 11.34 6.51
N ASN A 165 -1.01 12.58 6.04
CA ASN A 165 -2.16 13.42 5.81
C ASN A 165 -2.59 13.26 4.35
N SER A 166 -3.78 12.70 4.10
CA SER A 166 -4.33 12.54 2.76
C SER A 166 -5.35 13.63 2.46
N ALA A 167 -5.19 14.30 1.32
CA ALA A 167 -6.28 15.06 0.73
C ALA A 167 -7.15 14.08 -0.05
N SER A 168 -8.30 13.71 0.49
CA SER A 168 -9.30 13.00 -0.31
C SER A 168 -9.81 13.94 -1.40
N SER A 169 -9.78 13.50 -2.63
CA SER A 169 -10.10 14.27 -3.85
C SER A 169 -11.55 14.74 -3.98
N SER A 170 -12.29 14.82 -2.91
CA SER A 170 -13.65 15.37 -2.97
C SER A 170 -13.72 16.87 -3.30
N GLN A 171 -12.57 17.59 -3.29
CA GLN A 171 -12.56 19.03 -3.52
C GLN A 171 -11.51 19.57 -4.50
N TYR A 172 -10.48 18.77 -4.89
CA TYR A 172 -9.45 19.24 -5.83
C TYR A 172 -9.15 18.18 -6.87
N VAL A 173 -9.60 18.39 -8.08
CA VAL A 173 -9.09 17.69 -9.26
C VAL A 173 -7.78 18.40 -9.61
N LEU A 174 -6.66 17.84 -9.21
CA LEU A 174 -5.36 18.27 -9.73
C LEU A 174 -5.28 17.80 -11.17
N THR A 175 -5.21 18.71 -12.11
CA THR A 175 -5.00 18.42 -13.52
C THR A 175 -3.50 18.46 -13.81
N ILE A 176 -3.05 17.77 -14.85
CA ILE A 176 -1.62 17.79 -15.25
C ILE A 176 -1.12 19.22 -15.52
N SER A 177 -2.02 20.12 -15.96
CA SER A 177 -1.71 21.53 -16.15
C SER A 177 -1.31 22.29 -14.86
N ASP A 178 -1.63 21.74 -13.69
CA ASP A 178 -1.26 22.36 -12.41
C ASP A 178 0.22 22.09 -12.04
N PHE A 179 0.92 21.24 -12.81
CA PHE A 179 2.30 20.83 -12.60
C PHE A 179 3.24 21.22 -13.77
N GLU A 180 2.74 21.89 -14.80
CA GLU A 180 3.61 22.44 -15.85
C GLU A 180 4.30 23.73 -15.35
N PRO A 181 5.67 23.81 -15.46
CA PRO A 181 6.44 24.95 -14.98
C PRO A 181 6.24 26.20 -15.85
#